data_3e6aed9d753a025312474f28817530e7
#
_entry.id   3e6aed9d753a025312474f28817530e7
#
_cell.length_a   1.000
_cell.length_b   1.000
_cell.length_c   1.000
_cell.angle_alpha   90.00
_cell.angle_beta   90.00
_cell.angle_gamma   90.00
#
_symmetry.space_group_name_H-M   'P 1'
#
loop_
_entity.id
_entity.type
_entity.pdbx_description
1 polymer ?
#
loop_
_entity_poly.entity_id
_entity_poly.type
_entity_poly.pdbx_seq_one_letter_code
_entity_poly.pdbx_strand_id
1 'polypeptide(L)'
;MVTIDPKELTDLEAVAVTVWWLGGAGFAINAAGRVILIDPVIEPKANSDPVASEIGLPLLVPLPIRARSIDRADAVLLTHDHGDHTAPRTIPELIARTHAVFVCTERTAKTLRNSGLGPQRIRIAQYGRTLKIGDMSITPTVAKHEEERGSTKRGDCCGFLIDAAGVTIWHPGDTELMEEHLRVRDVDLLLLPIAPHTLGTEDAAKLANATGARHIIPCHYGTYDSDLYWCVGDPEAVGARIRDAATRYHVLAVGEKLVLPAD
;
A
#
# COMPACT_ATOMS: atom_id res chain seq x y z
N MET A 1 -4.33 19.22 9.68
CA MET A 1 -4.24 18.56 8.36
C MET A 1 -2.78 18.22 8.14
N VAL A 2 -2.46 16.97 7.94
CA VAL A 2 -1.10 16.55 7.59
C VAL A 2 -1.00 16.48 6.07
N THR A 3 -0.02 17.19 5.50
CA THR A 3 0.25 17.19 4.06
C THR A 3 1.66 16.69 3.82
N ILE A 4 1.84 15.92 2.76
CA ILE A 4 3.15 15.43 2.34
C ILE A 4 3.79 16.45 1.43
N ASP A 5 4.99 16.92 1.78
CA ASP A 5 5.80 17.73 0.87
C ASP A 5 6.33 16.84 -0.28
N PRO A 6 5.95 17.13 -1.54
CA PRO A 6 6.47 16.38 -2.67
C PRO A 6 8.00 16.35 -2.76
N LYS A 7 8.68 17.41 -2.29
CA LYS A 7 10.14 17.47 -2.28
C LYS A 7 10.75 16.50 -1.27
N GLU A 8 10.11 16.35 -0.10
CA GLU A 8 10.55 15.37 0.89
C GLU A 8 10.32 13.95 0.37
N LEU A 9 9.15 13.68 -0.24
CA LEU A 9 8.86 12.37 -0.83
C LEU A 9 9.88 11.99 -1.91
N THR A 10 10.29 12.93 -2.74
CA THR A 10 11.18 12.68 -3.88
C THR A 10 12.66 13.03 -3.62
N ASP A 11 13.03 13.26 -2.37
CA ASP A 11 14.40 13.60 -1.98
C ASP A 11 15.37 12.47 -2.32
N LEU A 12 16.34 12.76 -3.18
CA LEU A 12 17.38 11.84 -3.62
C LEU A 12 18.50 11.64 -2.59
N GLU A 13 18.66 12.60 -1.69
CA GLU A 13 19.68 12.62 -0.65
C GLU A 13 19.17 12.04 0.67
N ALA A 14 17.96 11.49 0.68
CA ALA A 14 17.40 10.82 1.85
C ALA A 14 18.30 9.65 2.26
N VAL A 15 18.62 9.57 3.56
CA VAL A 15 19.49 8.54 4.15
C VAL A 15 18.72 7.56 5.04
N ALA A 16 17.42 7.73 5.16
CA ALA A 16 16.51 6.90 5.96
C ALA A 16 15.38 6.35 5.09
N VAL A 17 14.66 5.38 5.62
CA VAL A 17 13.42 4.91 5.01
C VAL A 17 12.25 5.65 5.67
N THR A 18 11.57 6.48 4.90
CA THR A 18 10.39 7.22 5.36
C THR A 18 9.15 6.68 4.69
N VAL A 19 8.12 6.36 5.47
CA VAL A 19 6.87 5.77 5.03
C VAL A 19 5.72 6.68 5.42
N TRP A 20 4.92 7.14 4.47
CA TRP A 20 3.71 7.93 4.68
C TRP A 20 2.47 7.09 4.39
N TRP A 21 1.46 7.17 5.26
CA TRP A 21 0.17 6.58 4.97
C TRP A 21 -0.67 7.54 4.14
N LEU A 22 -1.11 7.09 2.96
CA LEU A 22 -1.91 7.89 2.01
C LEU A 22 -3.42 7.80 2.27
N GLY A 23 -3.83 6.92 3.19
CA GLY A 23 -5.21 6.51 3.39
C GLY A 23 -5.53 5.18 2.67
N GLY A 24 -6.62 4.53 3.06
CA GLY A 24 -6.97 3.20 2.56
C GLY A 24 -5.83 2.20 2.74
N ALA A 25 -5.54 1.43 1.73
CA ALA A 25 -4.36 0.55 1.66
C ALA A 25 -3.11 1.26 1.10
N GLY A 26 -3.19 2.58 0.83
CA GLY A 26 -2.18 3.33 0.09
C GLY A 26 -1.00 3.80 0.94
N PHE A 27 0.22 3.65 0.39
CA PHE A 27 1.45 4.14 1.00
C PHE A 27 2.37 4.81 -0.01
N ALA A 28 3.13 5.82 0.47
CA ALA A 28 4.28 6.38 -0.22
C ALA A 28 5.53 6.11 0.62
N ILE A 29 6.62 5.73 -0.02
CA ILE A 29 7.87 5.37 0.64
C ILE A 29 9.02 6.06 -0.09
N ASN A 30 9.88 6.74 0.67
CA ASN A 30 11.22 7.09 0.22
C ASN A 30 12.22 6.20 0.97
N ALA A 31 12.86 5.30 0.26
CA ALA A 31 13.86 4.39 0.79
C ALA A 31 15.25 4.83 0.31
N ALA A 32 15.88 5.72 1.07
CA ALA A 32 17.21 6.28 0.74
C ALA A 32 17.26 6.81 -0.72
N GLY A 33 16.31 7.67 -1.09
CA GLY A 33 16.21 8.27 -2.41
C GLY A 33 15.45 7.43 -3.46
N ARG A 34 14.98 6.22 -3.12
CA ARG A 34 14.07 5.40 -3.97
C ARG A 34 12.63 5.65 -3.60
N VAL A 35 11.82 6.05 -4.55
CA VAL A 35 10.41 6.37 -4.35
C VAL A 35 9.52 5.21 -4.79
N ILE A 36 8.77 4.67 -3.84
CA ILE A 36 7.83 3.56 -4.04
C ILE A 36 6.43 4.04 -3.66
N LEU A 37 5.45 3.76 -4.49
CA LEU A 37 4.04 3.94 -4.17
C LEU A 37 3.36 2.57 -4.13
N ILE A 38 2.54 2.32 -3.12
CA ILE A 38 1.74 1.10 -3.00
C ILE A 38 0.28 1.52 -2.99
N ASP A 39 -0.55 0.96 -3.88
CA ASP A 39 -1.99 1.16 -3.97
C ASP A 39 -2.45 2.63 -3.78
N PRO A 40 -1.84 3.62 -4.45
CA PRO A 40 -2.13 5.02 -4.18
C PRO A 40 -3.51 5.44 -4.71
N VAL A 41 -4.34 6.05 -3.85
CA VAL A 41 -5.63 6.67 -4.18
C VAL A 41 -5.59 8.12 -3.71
N ILE A 42 -5.04 9.01 -4.52
CA ILE A 42 -4.65 10.37 -4.14
C ILE A 42 -5.17 11.47 -5.08
N GLU A 43 -6.15 11.13 -5.92
CA GLU A 43 -6.90 12.13 -6.68
C GLU A 43 -8.35 12.22 -6.21
N PRO A 44 -8.99 13.38 -6.24
CA PRO A 44 -10.42 13.52 -5.95
C PRO A 44 -11.25 13.03 -7.14
N LYS A 45 -12.54 12.86 -6.92
CA LYS A 45 -13.54 12.56 -7.95
C LYS A 45 -13.49 13.55 -9.12
N ALA A 46 -13.35 14.83 -8.79
CA ALA A 46 -13.13 15.92 -9.74
C ALA A 46 -12.38 17.07 -9.07
N ASN A 47 -11.71 17.93 -9.85
CA ASN A 47 -11.08 19.13 -9.28
C ASN A 47 -12.09 20.09 -8.65
N SER A 48 -13.36 20.07 -9.12
CA SER A 48 -14.50 20.80 -8.57
C SER A 48 -15.14 20.15 -7.33
N ASP A 49 -14.76 18.92 -7.01
CA ASP A 49 -15.25 18.15 -5.87
C ASP A 49 -14.05 17.52 -5.10
N PRO A 50 -13.31 18.35 -4.34
CA PRO A 50 -12.10 17.89 -3.65
C PRO A 50 -12.38 17.09 -2.37
N VAL A 51 -13.64 17.04 -1.92
CA VAL A 51 -14.07 16.34 -0.69
C VAL A 51 -14.57 14.93 -0.96
N ALA A 52 -14.69 14.53 -2.22
CA ALA A 52 -14.96 13.15 -2.62
C ALA A 52 -13.71 12.55 -3.28
N SER A 53 -13.40 11.31 -2.92
CA SER A 53 -12.32 10.54 -3.53
C SER A 53 -12.67 10.16 -4.98
N GLU A 54 -11.66 9.81 -5.77
CA GLU A 54 -11.82 9.33 -7.15
C GLU A 54 -12.67 8.06 -7.28
N ILE A 55 -12.83 7.29 -6.22
CA ILE A 55 -13.73 6.13 -6.15
C ILE A 55 -15.16 6.49 -5.79
N GLY A 56 -15.45 7.79 -5.62
CA GLY A 56 -16.81 8.31 -5.43
C GLY A 56 -17.28 8.39 -3.97
N LEU A 57 -16.46 8.02 -3.00
CA LEU A 57 -16.79 8.13 -1.58
C LEU A 57 -16.33 9.49 -1.01
N PRO A 58 -17.11 10.10 -0.09
CA PRO A 58 -16.67 11.26 0.66
C PRO A 58 -15.41 10.94 1.46
N LEU A 59 -14.52 11.91 1.59
CA LEU A 59 -13.29 11.79 2.38
C LEU A 59 -13.53 12.30 3.80
N LEU A 60 -13.12 11.53 4.83
CA LEU A 60 -13.09 11.97 6.22
C LEU A 60 -12.05 13.08 6.44
N VAL A 61 -10.96 13.03 5.70
CA VAL A 61 -9.88 14.02 5.72
C VAL A 61 -9.43 14.32 4.30
N PRO A 62 -8.90 15.53 4.02
CA PRO A 62 -8.36 15.86 2.71
C PRO A 62 -7.22 14.95 2.30
N LEU A 63 -7.06 14.74 0.99
CA LEU A 63 -5.95 13.98 0.42
C LEU A 63 -4.60 14.61 0.82
N PRO A 64 -3.62 13.81 1.31
CA PRO A 64 -2.37 14.33 1.86
C PRO A 64 -1.41 14.84 0.79
N ILE A 65 -1.55 14.34 -0.43
CA ILE A 65 -0.78 14.72 -1.62
C ILE A 65 -1.66 14.45 -2.85
N ARG A 66 -1.30 15.03 -3.99
CA ARG A 66 -1.95 14.78 -5.28
C ARG A 66 -0.98 14.10 -6.24
N ALA A 67 -1.46 13.16 -7.04
CA ALA A 67 -0.64 12.47 -8.03
C ALA A 67 0.07 13.44 -8.98
N ARG A 68 -0.61 14.54 -9.35
CA ARG A 68 -0.04 15.61 -10.17
C ARG A 68 1.16 16.35 -9.55
N SER A 69 1.40 16.17 -8.25
CA SER A 69 2.56 16.77 -7.54
C SER A 69 3.74 15.80 -7.46
N ILE A 70 3.57 14.56 -7.92
CA ILE A 70 4.61 13.53 -7.91
C ILE A 70 5.18 13.44 -9.32
N ASP A 71 6.38 13.95 -9.51
CA ASP A 71 7.10 13.95 -10.79
C ASP A 71 8.12 12.81 -10.91
N ARG A 72 8.36 12.08 -9.80
CA ARG A 72 9.28 10.96 -9.74
C ARG A 72 8.74 9.83 -8.87
N ALA A 73 8.75 8.64 -9.41
CA ALA A 73 8.63 7.38 -8.70
C ALA A 73 9.49 6.32 -9.40
N ASP A 74 10.15 5.44 -8.64
CA ASP A 74 10.93 4.32 -9.16
C ASP A 74 10.03 3.10 -9.37
N ALA A 75 9.10 2.86 -8.44
CA ALA A 75 8.13 1.77 -8.51
C ALA A 75 6.72 2.19 -8.09
N VAL A 76 5.70 1.64 -8.77
CA VAL A 76 4.31 1.64 -8.33
C VAL A 76 3.86 0.18 -8.21
N LEU A 77 3.50 -0.22 -6.99
CA LEU A 77 3.09 -1.58 -6.67
C LEU A 77 1.57 -1.60 -6.51
N LEU A 78 0.89 -2.46 -7.26
CA LEU A 78 -0.56 -2.58 -7.24
C LEU A 78 -0.94 -4.01 -6.85
N THR A 79 -1.58 -4.16 -5.70
CA THR A 79 -1.91 -5.47 -5.12
C THR A 79 -2.96 -6.20 -5.93
N HIS A 80 -3.97 -5.47 -6.45
CA HIS A 80 -5.04 -6.00 -7.29
C HIS A 80 -5.78 -4.87 -8.05
N ASP A 81 -6.82 -5.19 -8.82
CA ASP A 81 -7.47 -4.27 -9.75
C ASP A 81 -8.76 -3.60 -9.23
N HIS A 82 -9.09 -3.70 -7.94
CA HIS A 82 -10.17 -2.91 -7.37
C HIS A 82 -9.86 -1.42 -7.41
N GLY A 83 -10.89 -0.58 -7.53
CA GLY A 83 -10.74 0.86 -7.76
C GLY A 83 -10.10 1.63 -6.60
N ASP A 84 -10.17 1.10 -5.39
CA ASP A 84 -9.53 1.62 -4.18
C ASP A 84 -8.05 1.18 -4.00
N HIS A 85 -7.50 0.46 -5.01
CA HIS A 85 -6.08 0.07 -5.14
C HIS A 85 -5.52 0.49 -6.50
N THR A 86 -6.24 0.17 -7.59
CA THR A 86 -5.87 0.59 -8.95
C THR A 86 -6.73 1.78 -9.36
N ALA A 87 -6.46 2.91 -8.75
CA ALA A 87 -7.27 4.11 -8.77
C ALA A 87 -7.40 4.74 -10.18
N PRO A 88 -8.64 5.07 -10.62
CA PRO A 88 -8.92 5.41 -12.01
C PRO A 88 -8.37 6.76 -12.47
N ARG A 89 -8.03 7.66 -11.57
CA ARG A 89 -7.45 8.98 -11.88
C ARG A 89 -6.00 9.10 -11.44
N THR A 90 -5.65 8.56 -10.27
CA THR A 90 -4.27 8.54 -9.76
C THR A 90 -3.34 7.79 -10.72
N ILE A 91 -3.73 6.60 -11.16
CA ILE A 91 -2.86 5.75 -11.97
C ILE A 91 -2.52 6.38 -13.34
N PRO A 92 -3.49 6.88 -14.14
CA PRO A 92 -3.17 7.59 -15.38
C PRO A 92 -2.25 8.81 -15.17
N GLU A 93 -2.45 9.57 -14.09
CA GLU A 93 -1.62 10.72 -13.77
C GLU A 93 -0.17 10.30 -13.46
N LEU A 94 0.04 9.25 -12.66
CA LEU A 94 1.36 8.69 -12.38
C LEU A 94 2.03 8.09 -13.63
N ILE A 95 1.26 7.46 -14.52
CA ILE A 95 1.77 6.97 -15.81
C ILE A 95 2.33 8.12 -16.66
N ALA A 96 1.62 9.24 -16.70
CA ALA A 96 1.99 10.39 -17.50
C ALA A 96 3.18 11.17 -16.94
N ARG A 97 3.31 11.23 -15.60
CA ARG A 97 4.29 12.11 -14.93
C ARG A 97 5.58 11.43 -14.52
N THR A 98 5.56 10.11 -14.34
CA THR A 98 6.73 9.39 -13.83
C THR A 98 7.27 8.40 -14.84
N HIS A 99 8.46 7.91 -14.58
CA HIS A 99 9.06 6.78 -15.31
C HIS A 99 9.01 5.47 -14.50
N ALA A 100 8.14 5.40 -13.49
CA ALA A 100 8.02 4.26 -12.60
C ALA A 100 7.81 2.94 -13.36
N VAL A 101 8.39 1.88 -12.81
CA VAL A 101 8.03 0.49 -13.16
C VAL A 101 6.79 0.11 -12.35
N PHE A 102 5.77 -0.41 -12.99
CA PHE A 102 4.56 -0.89 -12.34
C PHE A 102 4.65 -2.41 -12.12
N VAL A 103 4.55 -2.83 -10.87
CA VAL A 103 4.52 -4.25 -10.48
C VAL A 103 3.09 -4.59 -10.09
N CYS A 104 2.47 -5.54 -10.77
CA CYS A 104 1.07 -5.87 -10.58
C CYS A 104 0.75 -7.28 -11.08
N THR A 105 -0.44 -7.78 -10.77
CA THR A 105 -0.94 -9.05 -11.31
C THR A 105 -1.23 -8.93 -12.81
N GLU A 106 -1.39 -10.07 -13.51
CA GLU A 106 -1.74 -10.05 -14.94
C GLU A 106 -3.12 -9.41 -15.17
N ARG A 107 -4.05 -9.58 -14.23
CA ARG A 107 -5.36 -8.96 -14.29
C ARG A 107 -5.26 -7.43 -14.21
N THR A 108 -4.53 -6.91 -13.23
CA THR A 108 -4.26 -5.48 -13.09
C THR A 108 -3.49 -4.92 -14.28
N ALA A 109 -2.55 -5.68 -14.85
CA ALA A 109 -1.79 -5.25 -16.02
C ALA A 109 -2.66 -4.98 -17.25
N LYS A 110 -3.81 -5.65 -17.41
CA LYS A 110 -4.78 -5.35 -18.48
C LYS A 110 -5.36 -3.96 -18.31
N THR A 111 -5.74 -3.58 -17.07
CA THR A 111 -6.24 -2.25 -16.73
C THR A 111 -5.19 -1.18 -17.02
N LEU A 112 -3.92 -1.43 -16.66
CA LEU A 112 -2.82 -0.50 -16.91
C LEU A 112 -2.55 -0.30 -18.42
N ARG A 113 -2.57 -1.37 -19.21
CA ARG A 113 -2.42 -1.28 -20.68
C ARG A 113 -3.55 -0.45 -21.29
N ASN A 114 -4.78 -0.61 -20.81
CA ASN A 114 -5.93 0.19 -21.24
C ASN A 114 -5.78 1.67 -20.86
N SER A 115 -5.06 1.96 -19.78
CA SER A 115 -4.70 3.32 -19.35
C SER A 115 -3.47 3.88 -20.09
N GLY A 116 -2.94 3.19 -21.09
CA GLY A 116 -1.84 3.65 -21.94
C GLY A 116 -0.43 3.32 -21.43
N LEU A 117 -0.29 2.51 -20.37
CA LEU A 117 1.04 2.11 -19.90
C LEU A 117 1.72 1.14 -20.86
N GLY A 118 2.91 1.52 -21.33
CA GLY A 118 3.71 0.68 -22.21
C GLY A 118 4.21 -0.61 -21.51
N PRO A 119 4.25 -1.75 -22.23
CA PRO A 119 4.57 -3.05 -21.64
C PRO A 119 5.98 -3.11 -21.02
N GLN A 120 6.91 -2.28 -21.48
CA GLN A 120 8.27 -2.20 -20.94
C GLN A 120 8.31 -1.69 -19.47
N ARG A 121 7.27 -0.99 -19.04
CA ARG A 121 7.13 -0.49 -17.67
C ARG A 121 6.29 -1.40 -16.78
N ILE A 122 5.79 -2.54 -17.28
CA ILE A 122 5.01 -3.50 -16.51
C ILE A 122 5.89 -4.68 -16.13
N ARG A 123 5.80 -5.10 -14.86
CA ARG A 123 6.35 -6.35 -14.34
C ARG A 123 5.22 -7.16 -13.71
N ILE A 124 5.05 -8.38 -14.19
CA ILE A 124 3.99 -9.25 -13.66
C ILE A 124 4.45 -9.86 -12.35
N ALA A 125 3.66 -9.64 -11.32
CA ALA A 125 3.84 -10.23 -9.99
C ALA A 125 3.57 -11.74 -10.06
N GLN A 126 4.58 -12.53 -9.71
CA GLN A 126 4.48 -13.98 -9.56
C GLN A 126 4.90 -14.34 -8.13
N TYR A 127 4.08 -15.07 -7.41
CA TYR A 127 4.33 -15.41 -6.02
C TYR A 127 5.73 -16.01 -5.80
N GLY A 128 6.47 -15.46 -4.85
CA GLY A 128 7.82 -15.90 -4.49
C GLY A 128 8.92 -15.57 -5.50
N ARG A 129 8.59 -14.95 -6.65
CA ARG A 129 9.59 -14.56 -7.64
C ARG A 129 10.04 -13.13 -7.41
N THR A 130 11.23 -12.94 -6.89
CA THR A 130 11.81 -11.62 -6.64
C THR A 130 12.11 -10.89 -7.95
N LEU A 131 11.68 -9.64 -8.02
CA LEU A 131 11.97 -8.67 -9.06
C LEU A 131 12.98 -7.65 -8.53
N LYS A 132 13.93 -7.24 -9.37
CA LYS A 132 14.86 -6.16 -9.06
C LYS A 132 14.44 -4.88 -9.78
N ILE A 133 14.36 -3.78 -9.05
CA ILE A 133 14.13 -2.43 -9.58
C ILE A 133 15.22 -1.53 -8.97
N GLY A 134 16.25 -1.21 -9.75
CA GLY A 134 17.45 -0.61 -9.22
C GLY A 134 18.10 -1.55 -8.17
N ASP A 135 18.34 -1.03 -7.00
CA ASP A 135 18.89 -1.74 -5.83
C ASP A 135 17.81 -2.37 -4.93
N MET A 136 16.53 -2.10 -5.20
CA MET A 136 15.40 -2.68 -4.47
C MET A 136 15.09 -4.11 -4.92
N SER A 137 14.63 -4.94 -4.00
CA SER A 137 14.06 -6.26 -4.27
C SER A 137 12.57 -6.26 -3.92
N ILE A 138 11.73 -6.71 -4.82
CA ILE A 138 10.29 -6.81 -4.62
C ILE A 138 9.86 -8.25 -4.86
N THR A 139 9.38 -8.91 -3.82
CA THR A 139 8.91 -10.30 -3.88
C THR A 139 7.40 -10.33 -3.66
N PRO A 140 6.60 -10.64 -4.70
CA PRO A 140 5.17 -10.80 -4.53
C PRO A 140 4.84 -11.97 -3.61
N THR A 141 3.96 -11.72 -2.63
CA THR A 141 3.45 -12.73 -1.71
C THR A 141 2.05 -13.16 -2.10
N VAL A 142 1.66 -14.36 -1.69
CA VAL A 142 0.30 -14.86 -1.92
C VAL A 142 -0.72 -13.96 -1.21
N ALA A 143 -1.88 -13.76 -1.86
CA ALA A 143 -3.06 -13.14 -1.26
C ALA A 143 -4.31 -13.85 -1.77
N LYS A 144 -5.33 -13.95 -0.90
CA LYS A 144 -6.65 -14.50 -1.20
C LYS A 144 -7.69 -13.46 -0.81
N HIS A 145 -8.38 -12.91 -1.81
CA HIS A 145 -9.37 -11.86 -1.60
C HIS A 145 -10.59 -12.09 -2.49
N GLU A 146 -11.78 -12.18 -1.87
CA GLU A 146 -13.08 -12.33 -2.53
C GLU A 146 -13.22 -13.50 -3.54
N GLU A 147 -12.36 -14.51 -3.47
CA GLU A 147 -12.42 -15.67 -4.35
C GLU A 147 -13.76 -16.43 -4.21
N GLU A 148 -14.28 -16.53 -3.00
CA GLU A 148 -15.57 -17.20 -2.71
C GLU A 148 -16.77 -16.43 -3.28
N ARG A 149 -16.64 -15.10 -3.47
CA ARG A 149 -17.64 -14.27 -4.13
C ARG A 149 -17.52 -14.28 -5.65
N GLY A 150 -16.45 -14.91 -6.18
CA GLY A 150 -16.20 -15.02 -7.62
C GLY A 150 -15.74 -13.73 -8.29
N SER A 151 -15.41 -12.68 -7.52
CA SER A 151 -14.88 -11.42 -8.06
C SER A 151 -13.41 -11.54 -8.44
N THR A 152 -12.65 -12.38 -7.75
CA THR A 152 -11.24 -12.68 -8.03
C THR A 152 -11.01 -14.20 -8.08
N LYS A 153 -9.82 -14.60 -8.52
CA LYS A 153 -9.31 -15.97 -8.47
C LYS A 153 -7.82 -15.93 -8.05
N ARG A 154 -7.28 -17.08 -7.69
CA ARG A 154 -5.87 -17.21 -7.32
C ARG A 154 -4.96 -16.59 -8.39
N GLY A 155 -4.10 -15.66 -7.97
CA GLY A 155 -3.20 -14.90 -8.84
C GLY A 155 -3.74 -13.55 -9.33
N ASP A 156 -5.00 -13.23 -9.06
CA ASP A 156 -5.56 -11.90 -9.35
C ASP A 156 -5.19 -10.87 -8.27
N CYS A 157 -4.80 -11.32 -7.07
CA CYS A 157 -4.35 -10.49 -5.94
C CYS A 157 -2.96 -10.91 -5.46
N CYS A 158 -2.19 -10.00 -4.89
CA CYS A 158 -0.89 -10.28 -4.28
C CYS A 158 -0.59 -9.27 -3.17
N GLY A 159 0.30 -9.65 -2.26
CA GLY A 159 1.03 -8.73 -1.40
C GLY A 159 2.44 -8.49 -1.93
N PHE A 160 3.22 -7.66 -1.25
CA PHE A 160 4.60 -7.34 -1.61
C PHE A 160 5.50 -7.33 -0.38
N LEU A 161 6.55 -8.15 -0.42
CA LEU A 161 7.70 -8.06 0.46
C LEU A 161 8.78 -7.24 -0.28
N ILE A 162 9.22 -6.15 0.33
CA ILE A 162 10.08 -5.15 -0.28
C ILE A 162 11.34 -5.02 0.56
N ASP A 163 12.51 -5.26 -0.04
CA ASP A 163 13.80 -4.94 0.57
C ASP A 163 14.35 -3.69 -0.11
N ALA A 164 14.51 -2.63 0.65
CA ALA A 164 15.03 -1.36 0.16
C ALA A 164 15.83 -0.66 1.28
N ALA A 165 17.04 -0.21 0.97
CA ALA A 165 17.93 0.49 1.91
C ALA A 165 18.12 -0.27 3.24
N GLY A 166 18.26 -1.61 3.21
CA GLY A 166 18.44 -2.44 4.40
C GLY A 166 17.18 -2.66 5.24
N VAL A 167 16.02 -2.15 4.83
CA VAL A 167 14.74 -2.29 5.53
C VAL A 167 13.81 -3.23 4.75
N THR A 168 13.27 -4.24 5.44
CA THR A 168 12.28 -5.17 4.90
C THR A 168 10.86 -4.72 5.25
N ILE A 169 10.09 -4.32 4.23
CA ILE A 169 8.70 -3.86 4.36
C ILE A 169 7.77 -4.91 3.77
N TRP A 170 6.71 -5.28 4.49
CA TRP A 170 5.70 -6.19 3.97
C TRP A 170 4.32 -5.54 3.96
N HIS A 171 3.71 -5.49 2.79
CA HIS A 171 2.30 -5.19 2.59
C HIS A 171 1.62 -6.47 2.08
N PRO A 172 0.79 -7.16 2.88
CA PRO A 172 0.17 -8.42 2.47
C PRO A 172 -0.90 -8.26 1.37
N GLY A 173 -1.30 -7.02 1.06
CA GLY A 173 -2.44 -6.74 0.19
C GLY A 173 -3.76 -7.04 0.89
N ASP A 174 -4.87 -6.89 0.18
CA ASP A 174 -6.15 -7.38 0.66
C ASP A 174 -6.16 -8.90 0.62
N THR A 175 -6.33 -9.51 1.78
CA THR A 175 -6.23 -10.96 1.92
C THR A 175 -6.94 -11.47 3.16
N GLU A 176 -7.50 -12.68 3.07
CA GLU A 176 -7.77 -13.52 4.23
C GLU A 176 -6.45 -14.03 4.81
N LEU A 177 -6.43 -14.41 6.09
CA LEU A 177 -5.24 -15.00 6.69
C LEU A 177 -4.96 -16.38 6.13
N MET A 178 -3.75 -16.58 5.62
CA MET A 178 -3.28 -17.85 5.05
C MET A 178 -2.10 -18.41 5.84
N GLU A 179 -1.89 -19.73 5.78
CA GLU A 179 -0.76 -20.39 6.44
C GLU A 179 0.59 -19.87 5.96
N GLU A 180 0.69 -19.50 4.70
CA GLU A 180 1.90 -18.92 4.10
C GLU A 180 2.29 -17.61 4.77
N HIS A 181 1.30 -16.78 5.13
CA HIS A 181 1.53 -15.51 5.82
C HIS A 181 2.16 -15.72 7.21
N LEU A 182 1.72 -16.76 7.91
CA LEU A 182 2.23 -17.08 9.24
C LEU A 182 3.69 -17.58 9.25
N ARG A 183 4.30 -17.78 8.09
CA ARG A 183 5.70 -18.20 7.91
C ARG A 183 6.64 -17.05 7.55
N VAL A 184 6.10 -15.88 7.22
CA VAL A 184 6.91 -14.70 6.92
C VAL A 184 7.61 -14.22 8.18
N ARG A 185 8.90 -13.97 8.10
CA ARG A 185 9.80 -13.54 9.20
C ARG A 185 10.70 -12.41 8.74
N ASP A 186 11.46 -11.85 9.68
CA ASP A 186 12.47 -10.84 9.43
C ASP A 186 11.89 -9.61 8.71
N VAL A 187 10.72 -9.15 9.21
CA VAL A 187 10.01 -7.97 8.71
C VAL A 187 10.31 -6.80 9.64
N ASP A 188 10.85 -5.73 9.10
CA ASP A 188 11.06 -4.50 9.86
C ASP A 188 9.77 -3.70 9.99
N LEU A 189 9.01 -3.58 8.88
CA LEU A 189 7.74 -2.88 8.85
C LEU A 189 6.64 -3.72 8.21
N LEU A 190 5.56 -3.96 8.95
CA LEU A 190 4.32 -4.56 8.46
C LEU A 190 3.28 -3.47 8.22
N LEU A 191 2.82 -3.32 6.98
CA LEU A 191 1.68 -2.50 6.58
C LEU A 191 0.43 -3.38 6.64
N LEU A 192 -0.36 -3.27 7.70
CA LEU A 192 -1.34 -4.27 8.13
C LEU A 192 -2.77 -3.87 7.75
N PRO A 193 -3.42 -4.45 6.73
CA PRO A 193 -4.82 -4.19 6.44
C PRO A 193 -5.72 -4.77 7.54
N ILE A 194 -6.64 -3.95 8.08
CA ILE A 194 -7.48 -4.33 9.22
C ILE A 194 -8.98 -4.30 8.94
N ALA A 195 -9.38 -3.96 7.73
CA ALA A 195 -10.80 -3.96 7.36
C ALA A 195 -11.41 -5.37 7.46
N PRO A 196 -12.69 -5.51 7.84
CA PRO A 196 -13.33 -6.83 8.04
C PRO A 196 -13.36 -7.75 6.83
N HIS A 197 -13.30 -7.21 5.61
CA HIS A 197 -13.25 -7.98 4.37
C HIS A 197 -11.85 -8.47 4.00
N THR A 198 -10.85 -8.06 4.78
CA THR A 198 -9.47 -8.52 4.71
C THR A 198 -9.16 -9.36 5.96
N LEU A 199 -8.15 -9.02 6.72
CA LEU A 199 -7.79 -9.74 7.94
C LEU A 199 -8.77 -9.48 9.10
N GLY A 200 -9.42 -8.32 9.15
CA GLY A 200 -10.21 -7.91 10.31
C GLY A 200 -9.37 -7.83 11.59
N THR A 201 -10.04 -7.74 12.74
CA THR A 201 -9.35 -7.51 14.02
C THR A 201 -8.52 -8.72 14.48
N GLU A 202 -9.10 -9.92 14.45
CA GLU A 202 -8.48 -11.12 15.05
C GLU A 202 -7.31 -11.63 14.20
N ASP A 203 -7.53 -11.80 12.90
CA ASP A 203 -6.50 -12.33 12.00
C ASP A 203 -5.38 -11.32 11.75
N ALA A 204 -5.67 -10.01 11.75
CA ALA A 204 -4.65 -8.96 11.71
C ALA A 204 -3.72 -9.05 12.93
N ALA A 205 -4.26 -9.14 14.13
CA ALA A 205 -3.46 -9.30 15.34
C ALA A 205 -2.68 -10.64 15.35
N LYS A 206 -3.29 -11.73 14.87
CA LYS A 206 -2.62 -13.02 14.73
C LYS A 206 -1.43 -12.95 13.77
N LEU A 207 -1.61 -12.30 12.62
CA LEU A 207 -0.55 -12.08 11.64
C LEU A 207 0.59 -11.24 12.23
N ALA A 208 0.26 -10.09 12.83
CA ALA A 208 1.22 -9.19 13.45
C ALA A 208 2.07 -9.89 14.54
N ASN A 209 1.42 -10.74 15.34
CA ASN A 209 2.09 -11.52 16.36
C ASN A 209 2.94 -12.67 15.80
N ALA A 210 2.54 -13.27 14.68
CA ALA A 210 3.28 -14.36 14.03
C ALA A 210 4.54 -13.86 13.33
N THR A 211 4.46 -12.73 12.61
CA THR A 211 5.62 -12.15 11.90
C THR A 211 6.67 -11.62 12.85
N GLY A 212 6.25 -11.11 14.01
CA GLY A 212 7.16 -10.44 14.94
C GLY A 212 7.77 -9.15 14.39
N ALA A 213 7.10 -8.50 13.41
CA ALA A 213 7.58 -7.27 12.77
C ALA A 213 7.98 -6.21 13.81
N ARG A 214 9.09 -5.52 13.57
CA ARG A 214 9.63 -4.49 14.49
C ARG A 214 8.71 -3.27 14.57
N HIS A 215 8.07 -2.94 13.43
CA HIS A 215 7.10 -1.85 13.32
C HIS A 215 5.86 -2.32 12.58
N ILE A 216 4.69 -1.81 12.95
CA ILE A 216 3.40 -2.16 12.35
C ILE A 216 2.60 -0.88 12.17
N ILE A 217 2.09 -0.65 10.96
CA ILE A 217 1.15 0.42 10.66
C ILE A 217 -0.16 -0.21 10.22
N PRO A 218 -1.27 -0.06 10.97
CA PRO A 218 -2.58 -0.50 10.49
C PRO A 218 -3.05 0.38 9.33
N CYS A 219 -3.71 -0.22 8.36
CA CYS A 219 -4.26 0.47 7.19
C CYS A 219 -5.60 -0.13 6.76
N HIS A 220 -6.17 0.42 5.69
CA HIS A 220 -7.44 0.02 5.12
C HIS A 220 -8.63 0.26 6.07
N TYR A 221 -8.69 1.48 6.64
CA TYR A 221 -9.76 1.97 7.50
C TYR A 221 -9.76 3.51 7.55
N GLY A 222 -10.85 4.14 8.07
CA GLY A 222 -10.83 5.52 8.55
C GLY A 222 -10.46 6.61 7.54
N THR A 223 -10.57 6.34 6.24
CA THR A 223 -10.22 7.29 5.17
C THR A 223 -11.46 7.89 4.54
N TYR A 224 -12.52 7.09 4.41
CA TYR A 224 -13.76 7.47 3.75
C TYR A 224 -14.89 7.60 4.77
N ASP A 225 -15.75 8.60 4.59
CA ASP A 225 -16.99 8.77 5.34
C ASP A 225 -18.04 7.79 4.81
N SER A 226 -17.93 6.56 5.25
CA SER A 226 -18.76 5.45 4.83
C SER A 226 -18.75 4.34 5.89
N ASP A 227 -19.91 3.73 6.10
CA ASP A 227 -20.12 2.56 6.95
C ASP A 227 -19.99 1.22 6.17
N LEU A 228 -19.59 1.29 4.90
CA LEU A 228 -19.31 0.10 4.12
C LEU A 228 -18.24 -0.75 4.79
N TYR A 229 -18.44 -2.06 4.83
CA TYR A 229 -17.59 -3.02 5.56
C TYR A 229 -16.09 -2.97 5.17
N TRP A 230 -15.79 -2.48 3.98
CA TRP A 230 -14.43 -2.32 3.50
C TRP A 230 -13.80 -0.94 3.80
N CYS A 231 -14.58 -0.01 4.35
CA CYS A 231 -14.10 1.31 4.77
C CYS A 231 -13.82 1.39 6.28
N VAL A 232 -14.29 0.42 7.05
CA VAL A 232 -14.22 0.44 8.52
C VAL A 232 -13.12 -0.50 9.02
N GLY A 233 -12.65 -0.21 10.23
CA GLY A 233 -11.68 -1.02 10.97
C GLY A 233 -11.44 -0.35 12.32
N ASP A 234 -11.07 -1.13 13.32
CA ASP A 234 -10.80 -0.67 14.67
C ASP A 234 -9.33 -0.89 15.03
N PRO A 235 -8.47 0.13 14.82
CA PRO A 235 -7.04 0.00 15.11
C PRO A 235 -6.76 -0.18 16.62
N GLU A 236 -7.62 0.35 17.51
CA GLU A 236 -7.46 0.18 18.95
C GLU A 236 -7.73 -1.28 19.36
N ALA A 237 -8.81 -1.87 18.83
CA ALA A 237 -9.14 -3.27 19.07
C ALA A 237 -8.07 -4.23 18.53
N VAL A 238 -7.45 -3.93 17.40
CA VAL A 238 -6.29 -4.67 16.87
C VAL A 238 -5.08 -4.49 17.78
N GLY A 239 -4.73 -3.24 18.12
CA GLY A 239 -3.59 -2.91 18.95
C GLY A 239 -3.64 -3.60 20.33
N ALA A 240 -4.83 -3.68 20.94
CA ALA A 240 -5.04 -4.36 22.23
C ALA A 240 -4.70 -5.87 22.19
N ARG A 241 -4.60 -6.48 21.01
CA ARG A 241 -4.29 -7.91 20.80
C ARG A 241 -2.85 -8.16 20.33
N ILE A 242 -2.11 -7.10 20.01
CA ILE A 242 -0.72 -7.18 19.56
C ILE A 242 0.20 -7.19 20.77
N ARG A 243 1.12 -8.15 20.83
CA ARG A 243 2.19 -8.19 21.84
C ARG A 243 3.14 -7.01 21.63
N ASP A 244 3.52 -6.36 22.73
CA ASP A 244 4.43 -5.19 22.74
C ASP A 244 3.96 -4.03 21.84
N ALA A 245 2.64 -3.87 21.68
CA ALA A 245 2.04 -2.85 20.81
C ALA A 245 2.55 -1.43 21.14
N ALA A 246 2.79 -1.11 22.41
CA ALA A 246 3.26 0.21 22.83
C ALA A 246 4.58 0.65 22.17
N THR A 247 5.41 -0.29 21.74
CA THR A 247 6.73 -0.01 21.14
C THR A 247 6.78 -0.19 19.65
N ARG A 248 5.83 -0.90 19.04
CA ARG A 248 5.90 -1.29 17.64
C ARG A 248 4.64 -1.04 16.79
N TYR A 249 3.52 -0.69 17.41
CA TYR A 249 2.26 -0.46 16.69
C TYR A 249 1.99 1.05 16.57
N HIS A 250 1.95 1.56 15.35
CA HIS A 250 1.88 2.98 15.02
C HIS A 250 0.58 3.29 14.30
N VAL A 251 -0.39 3.88 14.99
CA VAL A 251 -1.63 4.38 14.38
C VAL A 251 -1.36 5.77 13.81
N LEU A 252 -1.20 5.86 12.50
CA LEU A 252 -0.90 7.11 11.80
C LEU A 252 -2.20 7.82 11.38
N ALA A 253 -2.16 9.15 11.37
CA ALA A 253 -3.14 9.93 10.62
C ALA A 253 -2.82 9.88 9.12
N VAL A 254 -3.81 10.09 8.24
CA VAL A 254 -3.59 10.19 6.81
C VAL A 254 -2.60 11.33 6.51
N GLY A 255 -1.53 11.03 5.79
CA GLY A 255 -0.40 11.92 5.48
C GLY A 255 0.71 11.92 6.54
N GLU A 256 0.51 11.31 7.69
CA GLU A 256 1.54 11.15 8.70
C GLU A 256 2.58 10.11 8.27
N LYS A 257 3.80 10.25 8.81
CA LYS A 257 4.93 9.40 8.44
C LYS A 257 5.57 8.69 9.62
N LEU A 258 6.14 7.53 9.34
CA LEU A 258 7.10 6.82 10.17
C LEU A 258 8.47 6.89 9.49
N VAL A 259 9.51 7.21 10.26
CA VAL A 259 10.89 7.23 9.78
C VAL A 259 11.64 6.07 10.43
N LEU A 260 12.24 5.22 9.61
CA LEU A 260 13.05 4.09 10.01
C LEU A 260 14.52 4.39 9.67
N PRO A 261 15.47 4.15 10.59
CA PRO A 261 16.87 4.27 10.25
C PRO A 261 17.20 3.26 9.14
N ALA A 262 17.98 3.69 8.15
CA ALA A 262 18.65 2.75 7.24
C ALA A 262 19.85 2.15 7.98
N ASP A 263 20.04 0.83 7.86
CA ASP A 263 21.20 0.13 8.43
C ASP A 263 22.48 0.44 7.63
#